data_b725dc0571150090115a37a90b7d1484
#
_entry.id   b725dc0571150090115a37a90b7d1484
#
_cell.length_a   1.000
_cell.length_b   1.000
_cell.length_c   1.000
_cell.angle_alpha   90.00
_cell.angle_beta   90.00
_cell.angle_gamma   90.00
#
_symmetry.space_group_name_H-M   'P 1'
#
loop_
_entity.id
_entity.type
_entity.pdbx_description
1 polymer ?
#
loop_
_entity_poly.entity_id
_entity_poly.type
_entity_poly.pdbx_seq_one_letter_code
_entity_poly.pdbx_strand_id
1 'polypeptide(L)'
;MLMPRFWIRRALATLTGVLISLVLMLPGLSQVREVPRPPVAEGVPLSSQPFYPALLEAVETWEAVPLGEVIGDNPRSTLLNFYVVMAEVGHQMRTISASAKTDAGFNWSPAAQQRIDRLQKRFNLAVEALNTSEFAKSVRSDRAEEAAIQLKQVLDYVFGNSRKTFNIPNHDAILRLNESLEKDVTEWRLPGTAIVLSLDDSNDAQSGNYLFSAGTVQQVERMYEEISTLP
;
A
#
# COMPACT_ATOMS: atom_id res chain seq x y z
N MET A 1 19.06 -14.64 18.78
CA MET A 1 17.84 -14.02 19.31
C MET A 1 16.72 -14.46 18.38
N LEU A 2 15.93 -15.46 18.80
CA LEU A 2 14.95 -16.15 17.95
C LEU A 2 13.66 -15.32 17.93
N MET A 3 13.35 -14.70 16.78
CA MET A 3 12.02 -14.11 16.57
C MET A 3 10.95 -15.20 16.49
N PRO A 4 9.79 -15.00 17.10
CA PRO A 4 8.78 -16.04 17.19
C PRO A 4 8.14 -16.30 15.84
N ARG A 5 8.32 -17.53 15.36
CA ARG A 5 7.69 -18.15 14.17
C ARG A 5 6.14 -18.06 14.12
N PHE A 6 5.53 -17.34 15.03
CA PHE A 6 4.08 -17.31 15.24
C PHE A 6 3.32 -16.40 14.26
N TRP A 7 4.00 -15.43 13.69
CA TRP A 7 3.35 -14.33 12.96
C TRP A 7 2.98 -14.66 11.50
N ILE A 8 3.87 -15.37 10.81
CA ILE A 8 3.60 -15.81 9.42
C ILE A 8 2.36 -16.72 9.35
N ARG A 9 2.08 -17.47 10.43
CA ARG A 9 0.87 -18.30 10.51
C ARG A 9 -0.42 -17.51 10.69
N ARG A 10 -0.40 -16.34 11.31
CA ARG A 10 -1.61 -15.51 11.50
C ARG A 10 -1.95 -14.70 10.26
N ALA A 11 -0.97 -14.11 9.59
CA ALA A 11 -1.20 -13.39 8.33
C ALA A 11 -1.72 -14.32 7.21
N LEU A 12 -1.24 -15.57 7.14
CA LEU A 12 -1.78 -16.56 6.19
C LEU A 12 -3.18 -17.05 6.58
N ALA A 13 -3.48 -17.17 7.89
CA ALA A 13 -4.79 -17.65 8.33
C ALA A 13 -5.91 -16.63 8.08
N THR A 14 -5.63 -15.34 8.17
CA THR A 14 -6.62 -14.30 7.88
C THR A 14 -6.87 -14.13 6.38
N LEU A 15 -5.84 -14.27 5.54
CA LEU A 15 -6.03 -14.20 4.08
C LEU A 15 -6.78 -15.42 3.50
N THR A 16 -6.60 -16.61 4.08
CA THR A 16 -7.34 -17.82 3.66
C THR A 16 -8.77 -17.87 4.19
N GLY A 17 -9.05 -17.27 5.33
CA GLY A 17 -10.39 -17.26 5.94
C GLY A 17 -11.43 -16.47 5.12
N VAL A 18 -11.02 -15.40 4.47
CA VAL A 18 -11.90 -14.55 3.64
C VAL A 18 -12.22 -15.20 2.28
N LEU A 19 -11.35 -16.07 1.77
CA LEU A 19 -11.53 -16.69 0.45
C LEU A 19 -12.37 -17.99 0.47
N ILE A 20 -12.56 -18.63 1.63
CA ILE A 20 -13.26 -19.91 1.75
C ILE A 20 -14.76 -19.74 2.05
N SER A 21 -15.20 -18.59 2.54
CA SER A 21 -16.62 -18.35 2.85
C SER A 21 -17.51 -18.06 1.62
N LEU A 22 -16.97 -18.01 0.41
CA LEU A 22 -17.72 -17.60 -0.80
C LEU A 22 -18.17 -18.76 -1.70
N VAL A 23 -18.05 -20.03 -1.32
CA VAL A 23 -18.28 -21.16 -2.25
C VAL A 23 -19.46 -22.07 -1.89
N LEU A 24 -20.21 -21.84 -0.82
CA LEU A 24 -21.33 -22.73 -0.45
C LEU A 24 -22.65 -21.98 -0.23
N MET A 25 -23.25 -21.45 -1.30
CA MET A 25 -24.71 -21.30 -1.38
C MET A 25 -25.17 -21.55 -2.82
N LEU A 26 -25.74 -22.72 -3.07
CA LEU A 26 -26.41 -23.14 -4.30
C LEU A 26 -27.85 -22.58 -4.35
N PRO A 27 -28.42 -22.41 -5.56
CA PRO A 27 -29.45 -21.43 -5.83
C PRO A 27 -30.87 -21.97 -5.73
N GLY A 28 -31.72 -21.24 -5.06
CA GLY A 28 -33.14 -21.24 -5.38
C GLY A 28 -33.37 -20.35 -6.60
N LEU A 29 -33.91 -20.92 -7.67
CA LEU A 29 -34.30 -20.21 -8.88
C LEU A 29 -35.45 -19.21 -8.60
N SER A 30 -35.10 -18.03 -8.15
CA SER A 30 -35.95 -16.87 -8.28
C SER A 30 -35.36 -16.02 -9.41
N GLN A 31 -36.08 -15.94 -10.54
CA GLN A 31 -35.81 -14.98 -11.60
C GLN A 31 -35.93 -13.57 -10.98
N VAL A 32 -34.85 -13.10 -10.41
CA VAL A 32 -34.73 -11.68 -10.06
C VAL A 32 -34.62 -10.93 -11.39
N ARG A 33 -35.70 -10.23 -11.73
CA ARG A 33 -35.74 -9.26 -12.82
C ARG A 33 -34.54 -8.33 -12.65
N GLU A 34 -33.51 -8.51 -13.49
CA GLU A 34 -32.35 -7.63 -13.49
C GLU A 34 -32.84 -6.21 -13.75
N VAL A 35 -32.87 -5.40 -12.69
CA VAL A 35 -33.01 -3.95 -12.83
C VAL A 35 -31.74 -3.50 -13.57
N PRO A 36 -31.85 -2.86 -14.75
CA PRO A 36 -30.68 -2.38 -15.47
C PRO A 36 -29.88 -1.47 -14.51
N ARG A 37 -28.70 -1.93 -14.12
CA ARG A 37 -27.78 -1.05 -13.36
C ARG A 37 -27.47 0.14 -14.25
N PRO A 38 -27.61 1.37 -13.76
CA PRO A 38 -27.13 2.52 -14.51
C PRO A 38 -25.68 2.26 -14.89
N PRO A 39 -25.24 2.61 -16.11
CA PRO A 39 -23.86 2.44 -16.51
C PRO A 39 -22.96 3.08 -15.44
N VAL A 40 -22.15 2.26 -14.79
CA VAL A 40 -21.12 2.75 -13.86
C VAL A 40 -20.25 3.64 -14.74
N ALA A 41 -20.28 4.94 -14.48
CA ALA A 41 -19.44 5.87 -15.23
C ALA A 41 -17.98 5.40 -15.05
N GLU A 42 -17.37 4.96 -16.15
CA GLU A 42 -16.03 4.40 -16.15
C GLU A 42 -15.07 5.39 -15.49
N GLY A 43 -14.32 4.91 -14.51
CA GLY A 43 -13.26 5.68 -13.87
C GLY A 43 -12.16 6.04 -14.87
N VAL A 44 -11.35 7.04 -14.56
CA VAL A 44 -10.15 7.35 -15.35
C VAL A 44 -9.18 6.16 -15.24
N PRO A 45 -8.82 5.51 -16.35
CA PRO A 45 -7.88 4.39 -16.29
C PRO A 45 -6.55 4.81 -15.66
N LEU A 46 -5.90 3.90 -14.92
CA LEU A 46 -4.59 4.16 -14.30
C LEU A 46 -3.57 4.65 -15.35
N SER A 47 -3.60 4.09 -16.56
CA SER A 47 -2.74 4.50 -17.69
C SER A 47 -2.95 5.92 -18.17
N SER A 48 -4.08 6.55 -17.85
CA SER A 48 -4.39 7.93 -18.20
C SER A 48 -4.09 8.92 -17.06
N GLN A 49 -3.57 8.44 -15.93
CA GLN A 49 -3.18 9.31 -14.83
C GLN A 49 -1.87 10.05 -15.13
N PRO A 50 -1.75 11.35 -14.79
CA PRO A 50 -0.53 12.14 -15.04
C PRO A 50 0.74 11.56 -14.40
N PHE A 51 0.61 10.78 -13.34
CA PHE A 51 1.73 10.13 -12.65
C PHE A 51 2.10 8.76 -13.26
N TYR A 52 1.36 8.24 -14.23
CA TYR A 52 1.58 6.89 -14.77
C TYR A 52 2.96 6.66 -15.36
N PRO A 53 3.60 7.60 -16.09
CA PRO A 53 4.97 7.44 -16.54
C PRO A 53 5.97 7.24 -15.39
N ALA A 54 5.82 8.03 -14.31
CA ALA A 54 6.66 7.87 -13.12
C ALA A 54 6.39 6.56 -12.37
N LEU A 55 5.15 6.05 -12.42
CA LEU A 55 4.82 4.72 -11.89
C LEU A 55 5.52 3.62 -12.66
N LEU A 56 5.57 3.69 -14.00
CA LEU A 56 6.30 2.72 -14.82
C LEU A 56 7.80 2.75 -14.54
N GLU A 57 8.39 3.93 -14.44
CA GLU A 57 9.79 4.09 -14.07
C GLU A 57 10.07 3.46 -12.69
N ALA A 58 9.22 3.67 -11.69
CA ALA A 58 9.34 3.04 -10.39
C ALA A 58 9.20 1.50 -10.45
N VAL A 59 8.36 0.97 -11.36
CA VAL A 59 8.23 -0.48 -11.58
C VAL A 59 9.50 -1.05 -12.21
N GLU A 60 10.09 -0.38 -13.18
CA GLU A 60 11.31 -0.84 -13.84
C GLU A 60 12.53 -0.86 -12.90
N THR A 61 12.56 0.07 -11.96
CA THR A 61 13.68 0.24 -11.02
C THR A 61 13.48 -0.45 -9.68
N TRP A 62 12.30 -1.03 -9.41
CA TRP A 62 11.96 -1.55 -8.08
C TRP A 62 12.97 -2.58 -7.51
N GLU A 63 13.57 -3.43 -8.35
CA GLU A 63 14.61 -4.38 -7.92
C GLU A 63 15.97 -3.72 -7.72
N ALA A 64 16.22 -2.66 -8.48
CA ALA A 64 17.47 -1.91 -8.44
C ALA A 64 17.46 -0.81 -7.35
N VAL A 65 16.26 -0.43 -6.84
CA VAL A 65 16.15 0.56 -5.76
C VAL A 65 16.92 0.07 -4.53
N PRO A 66 17.97 0.78 -4.11
CA PRO A 66 18.69 0.46 -2.89
C PRO A 66 17.76 0.37 -1.69
N LEU A 67 18.10 -0.49 -0.74
CA LEU A 67 17.38 -0.56 0.53
C LEU A 67 17.44 0.83 1.18
N GLY A 68 16.31 1.49 1.33
CA GLY A 68 16.20 2.83 1.93
C GLY A 68 15.53 3.90 1.05
N GLU A 69 15.19 3.60 -0.22
CA GLU A 69 14.64 4.58 -1.15
C GLU A 69 13.13 4.51 -1.38
N VAL A 70 12.34 3.90 -0.49
CA VAL A 70 10.87 4.03 -0.57
C VAL A 70 10.46 5.45 -0.18
N ILE A 71 11.14 6.01 0.80
CA ILE A 71 10.92 7.37 1.29
C ILE A 71 11.65 8.34 0.36
N GLY A 72 10.97 9.39 -0.08
CA GLY A 72 11.52 10.39 -1.00
C GLY A 72 11.35 11.82 -0.48
N ASP A 73 12.09 12.74 -1.08
CA ASP A 73 12.09 14.17 -0.80
C ASP A 73 10.84 14.91 -1.32
N ASN A 74 9.91 14.18 -1.88
CA ASN A 74 8.66 14.74 -2.41
C ASN A 74 7.51 13.71 -2.32
N PRO A 75 6.24 14.18 -2.28
CA PRO A 75 5.07 13.31 -2.16
C PRO A 75 4.95 12.25 -3.25
N ARG A 76 5.35 12.58 -4.50
CA ARG A 76 5.27 11.64 -5.62
C ARG A 76 6.17 10.45 -5.42
N SER A 77 7.43 10.68 -5.08
CA SER A 77 8.43 9.62 -4.90
C SER A 77 7.99 8.66 -3.80
N THR A 78 7.65 9.16 -2.61
CA THR A 78 7.22 8.31 -1.49
C THR A 78 5.96 7.52 -1.84
N LEU A 79 4.92 8.17 -2.38
CA LEU A 79 3.66 7.50 -2.67
C LEU A 79 3.82 6.42 -3.74
N LEU A 80 4.52 6.73 -4.85
CA LEU A 80 4.68 5.77 -5.94
C LEU A 80 5.62 4.62 -5.58
N ASN A 81 6.74 4.91 -4.90
CA ASN A 81 7.65 3.87 -4.43
C ASN A 81 6.95 2.92 -3.44
N PHE A 82 6.22 3.46 -2.46
CA PHE A 82 5.39 2.67 -1.56
C PHE A 82 4.41 1.79 -2.34
N TYR A 83 3.69 2.39 -3.28
CA TYR A 83 2.67 1.69 -4.06
C TYR A 83 3.25 0.52 -4.86
N VAL A 84 4.38 0.74 -5.54
CA VAL A 84 5.05 -0.28 -6.37
C VAL A 84 5.64 -1.39 -5.51
N VAL A 85 6.37 -1.04 -4.44
CA VAL A 85 6.98 -2.02 -3.54
C VAL A 85 5.91 -2.90 -2.90
N MET A 86 4.82 -2.32 -2.41
CA MET A 86 3.71 -3.08 -1.82
C MET A 86 2.99 -3.97 -2.83
N ALA A 87 2.82 -3.50 -4.08
CA ALA A 87 2.22 -4.30 -5.16
C ALA A 87 3.08 -5.52 -5.49
N GLU A 88 4.38 -5.33 -5.61
CA GLU A 88 5.32 -6.40 -5.96
C GLU A 88 5.52 -7.39 -4.83
N VAL A 89 5.67 -6.93 -3.59
CA VAL A 89 5.71 -7.80 -2.40
C VAL A 89 4.46 -8.68 -2.36
N GLY A 90 3.27 -8.09 -2.55
CA GLY A 90 2.02 -8.83 -2.58
C GLY A 90 1.95 -9.84 -3.74
N HIS A 91 2.46 -9.48 -4.93
CA HIS A 91 2.51 -10.38 -6.08
C HIS A 91 3.44 -11.57 -5.82
N GLN A 92 4.65 -11.32 -5.38
CA GLN A 92 5.64 -12.37 -5.12
C GLN A 92 5.23 -13.28 -3.97
N MET A 93 4.62 -12.74 -2.91
CA MET A 93 4.09 -13.56 -1.81
C MET A 93 2.99 -14.52 -2.27
N ARG A 94 2.11 -14.08 -3.16
CA ARG A 94 1.10 -14.98 -3.77
C ARG A 94 1.75 -16.09 -4.59
N THR A 95 2.77 -15.77 -5.39
CA THR A 95 3.50 -16.73 -6.21
C THR A 95 4.23 -17.77 -5.34
N ILE A 96 4.92 -17.34 -4.29
CA ILE A 96 5.58 -18.24 -3.34
C ILE A 96 4.55 -19.13 -2.64
N SER A 97 3.44 -18.57 -2.18
CA SER A 97 2.38 -19.33 -1.51
C SER A 97 1.71 -20.36 -2.44
N ALA A 98 1.53 -20.02 -3.71
CA ALA A 98 1.00 -20.94 -4.71
C ALA A 98 1.96 -22.10 -4.96
N SER A 99 3.26 -21.84 -5.09
CA SER A 99 4.27 -22.90 -5.27
C SER A 99 4.40 -23.79 -4.05
N ALA A 100 4.32 -23.24 -2.84
CA ALA A 100 4.39 -24.01 -1.61
C ALA A 100 3.22 -24.99 -1.39
N LYS A 101 2.08 -24.75 -2.00
CA LYS A 101 0.93 -25.70 -1.95
C LYS A 101 1.20 -26.99 -2.71
N THR A 102 2.15 -26.98 -3.64
CA THR A 102 2.54 -28.16 -4.43
C THR A 102 3.71 -28.91 -3.83
N ASP A 103 4.42 -28.33 -2.85
CA ASP A 103 5.52 -28.99 -2.17
C ASP A 103 4.98 -29.96 -1.10
N ALA A 104 5.48 -31.20 -1.12
CA ALA A 104 5.14 -32.22 -0.13
C ALA A 104 5.80 -31.90 1.22
N GLY A 105 5.14 -31.09 2.05
CA GLY A 105 5.60 -30.81 3.41
C GLY A 105 5.13 -29.45 3.96
N PHE A 106 5.15 -29.32 5.30
CA PHE A 106 4.76 -28.09 6.02
C PHE A 106 5.90 -27.06 6.11
N ASN A 107 7.06 -27.33 5.54
CA ASN A 107 8.24 -26.49 5.63
C ASN A 107 8.54 -25.84 4.27
N TRP A 108 8.80 -24.55 4.28
CA TRP A 108 9.31 -23.85 3.12
C TRP A 108 10.66 -24.40 2.69
N SER A 109 10.89 -24.55 1.39
CA SER A 109 12.23 -24.86 0.89
C SER A 109 13.22 -23.75 1.26
N PRO A 110 14.52 -24.04 1.42
CA PRO A 110 15.52 -23.01 1.70
C PRO A 110 15.50 -21.85 0.70
N ALA A 111 15.25 -22.14 -0.58
CA ALA A 111 15.14 -21.12 -1.63
C ALA A 111 13.86 -20.25 -1.45
N ALA A 112 12.75 -20.84 -1.05
CA ALA A 112 11.53 -20.10 -0.73
C ALA A 112 11.74 -19.22 0.51
N GLN A 113 12.39 -19.73 1.54
CA GLN A 113 12.71 -18.97 2.75
C GLN A 113 13.58 -17.75 2.44
N GLN A 114 14.63 -17.91 1.63
CA GLN A 114 15.49 -16.79 1.22
C GLN A 114 14.72 -15.71 0.43
N ARG A 115 13.75 -16.12 -0.40
CA ARG A 115 12.89 -15.16 -1.10
C ARG A 115 11.97 -14.43 -0.13
N ILE A 116 11.36 -15.13 0.81
CA ILE A 116 10.53 -14.53 1.86
C ILE A 116 11.33 -13.51 2.67
N ASP A 117 12.54 -13.84 3.09
CA ASP A 117 13.41 -12.95 3.87
C ASP A 117 13.77 -11.67 3.10
N ARG A 118 14.00 -11.77 1.78
CA ARG A 118 14.22 -10.59 0.93
C ARG A 118 12.96 -9.73 0.80
N LEU A 119 11.80 -10.36 0.62
CA LEU A 119 10.53 -9.65 0.53
C LEU A 119 10.17 -8.97 1.84
N GLN A 120 10.45 -9.61 2.98
CA GLN A 120 10.25 -9.01 4.29
C GLN A 120 11.08 -7.72 4.46
N LYS A 121 12.33 -7.72 4.01
CA LYS A 121 13.15 -6.50 4.03
C LYS A 121 12.53 -5.38 3.21
N ARG A 122 12.06 -5.66 1.99
CA ARG A 122 11.40 -4.66 1.15
C ARG A 122 10.07 -4.18 1.74
N PHE A 123 9.30 -5.09 2.30
CA PHE A 123 8.07 -4.74 3.02
C PHE A 123 8.36 -3.79 4.19
N ASN A 124 9.42 -4.06 4.96
CA ASN A 124 9.82 -3.19 6.07
C ASN A 124 10.16 -1.76 5.60
N LEU A 125 10.80 -1.61 4.45
CA LEU A 125 11.07 -0.28 3.87
C LEU A 125 9.78 0.46 3.51
N ALA A 126 8.77 -0.25 3.01
CA ALA A 126 7.46 0.36 2.77
C ALA A 126 6.78 0.76 4.10
N VAL A 127 6.95 -0.06 5.15
CA VAL A 127 6.44 0.27 6.50
C VAL A 127 7.13 1.51 7.08
N GLU A 128 8.43 1.71 6.81
CA GLU A 128 9.18 2.90 7.23
C GLU A 128 8.66 4.20 6.61
N ALA A 129 7.96 4.14 5.47
CA ALA A 129 7.31 5.29 4.87
C ALA A 129 6.05 5.77 5.63
N LEU A 130 5.65 5.08 6.70
CA LEU A 130 4.51 5.44 7.54
C LEU A 130 4.99 6.11 8.83
N ASN A 131 4.47 7.30 9.13
CA ASN A 131 4.70 7.91 10.45
C ASN A 131 3.86 7.19 11.51
N THR A 132 4.50 6.32 12.27
CA THR A 132 3.89 5.48 13.30
C THR A 132 4.04 6.05 14.72
N SER A 133 4.38 7.32 14.85
CA SER A 133 4.65 7.98 16.14
C SER A 133 3.50 7.84 17.14
N GLU A 134 2.26 7.86 16.65
CA GLU A 134 1.04 7.76 17.45
C GLU A 134 0.72 6.33 17.94
N PHE A 135 1.38 5.31 17.42
CA PHE A 135 1.17 3.95 17.89
C PHE A 135 1.94 3.69 19.19
N ALA A 136 1.27 3.03 20.13
CA ALA A 136 1.93 2.59 21.37
C ALA A 136 3.12 1.68 21.05
N LYS A 137 4.26 1.90 21.72
CA LYS A 137 5.53 1.18 21.44
C LYS A 137 5.38 -0.34 21.43
N SER A 138 4.52 -0.90 22.28
CA SER A 138 4.33 -2.35 22.42
C SER A 138 3.68 -3.03 21.21
N VAL A 139 2.91 -2.29 20.40
CA VAL A 139 2.17 -2.82 19.24
C VAL A 139 2.53 -2.10 17.94
N ARG A 140 3.51 -1.18 17.99
CA ARG A 140 3.84 -0.31 16.86
C ARG A 140 4.21 -1.09 15.60
N SER A 141 5.08 -2.09 15.72
CA SER A 141 5.51 -2.91 14.57
C SER A 141 4.33 -3.60 13.91
N ASP A 142 3.50 -4.26 14.71
CA ASP A 142 2.36 -5.04 14.23
C ASP A 142 1.33 -4.16 13.55
N ARG A 143 1.02 -3.02 14.19
CA ARG A 143 0.07 -2.05 13.66
C ARG A 143 0.59 -1.33 12.41
N ALA A 144 1.89 -1.07 12.33
CA ALA A 144 2.50 -0.45 11.17
C ALA A 144 2.45 -1.37 9.94
N GLU A 145 2.72 -2.68 10.13
CA GLU A 145 2.63 -3.68 9.07
C GLU A 145 1.18 -3.82 8.56
N GLU A 146 0.21 -3.88 9.47
CA GLU A 146 -1.21 -3.93 9.14
C GLU A 146 -1.64 -2.66 8.39
N ALA A 147 -1.25 -1.48 8.88
CA ALA A 147 -1.54 -0.20 8.26
C ALA A 147 -0.96 -0.10 6.84
N ALA A 148 0.26 -0.61 6.60
CA ALA A 148 0.86 -0.62 5.26
C ALA A 148 0.02 -1.46 4.27
N ILE A 149 -0.44 -2.64 4.70
CA ILE A 149 -1.28 -3.52 3.87
C ILE A 149 -2.63 -2.86 3.56
N GLN A 150 -3.28 -2.30 4.58
CA GLN A 150 -4.57 -1.63 4.43
C GLN A 150 -4.45 -0.37 3.56
N LEU A 151 -3.40 0.44 3.76
CA LEU A 151 -3.16 1.64 2.95
C LEU A 151 -2.96 1.30 1.47
N LYS A 152 -2.24 0.20 1.17
CA LYS A 152 -2.11 -0.26 -0.22
C LYS A 152 -3.47 -0.58 -0.83
N GLN A 153 -4.36 -1.25 -0.11
CA GLN A 153 -5.70 -1.58 -0.60
C GLN A 153 -6.57 -0.33 -0.79
N VAL A 154 -6.45 0.63 0.13
CA VAL A 154 -7.12 1.94 -0.02
C VAL A 154 -6.62 2.66 -1.27
N LEU A 155 -5.31 2.67 -1.52
CA LEU A 155 -4.73 3.27 -2.73
C LEU A 155 -5.17 2.53 -4.00
N ASP A 156 -5.26 1.20 -3.98
CA ASP A 156 -5.80 0.42 -5.11
C ASP A 156 -7.23 0.86 -5.45
N TYR A 157 -8.07 1.01 -4.42
CA TYR A 157 -9.44 1.49 -4.61
C TYR A 157 -9.46 2.93 -5.14
N VAL A 158 -8.69 3.83 -4.55
CA VAL A 158 -8.64 5.24 -4.96
C VAL A 158 -8.20 5.38 -6.42
N PHE A 159 -7.14 4.68 -6.82
CA PHE A 159 -6.62 4.77 -8.19
C PHE A 159 -7.46 3.99 -9.21
N GLY A 160 -8.09 2.89 -8.80
CA GLY A 160 -8.94 2.07 -9.68
C GLY A 160 -10.34 2.65 -9.91
N ASN A 161 -10.88 3.41 -8.94
CA ASN A 161 -12.26 3.91 -8.98
C ASN A 161 -12.36 5.43 -9.13
N SER A 162 -11.25 6.12 -9.29
CA SER A 162 -11.27 7.58 -9.43
C SER A 162 -11.84 8.02 -10.76
N ARG A 163 -12.73 9.02 -10.70
CA ARG A 163 -13.23 9.73 -11.89
C ARG A 163 -12.38 10.96 -12.23
N LYS A 164 -11.33 11.23 -11.47
CA LYS A 164 -10.46 12.40 -11.59
C LYS A 164 -9.01 11.98 -11.79
N THR A 165 -8.25 12.84 -12.42
CA THR A 165 -6.82 12.72 -12.49
C THR A 165 -6.17 13.26 -11.21
N PHE A 166 -5.09 12.64 -10.77
CA PHE A 166 -4.30 13.07 -9.63
C PHE A 166 -3.00 13.72 -10.11
N ASN A 167 -2.79 14.96 -9.76
CA ASN A 167 -1.51 15.62 -9.96
C ASN A 167 -0.71 15.53 -8.65
N ILE A 168 0.15 14.51 -8.55
CA ILE A 168 1.01 14.29 -7.39
C ILE A 168 2.29 15.10 -7.62
N PRO A 169 2.64 16.06 -6.73
CA PRO A 169 3.79 16.94 -6.94
C PRO A 169 5.10 16.18 -6.79
N ASN A 170 6.00 16.38 -7.75
CA ASN A 170 7.39 15.98 -7.67
C ASN A 170 8.23 17.09 -6.99
N HIS A 171 9.53 16.87 -6.89
CA HIS A 171 10.47 17.83 -6.28
C HIS A 171 10.34 19.23 -6.85
N ASP A 172 10.41 19.38 -8.19
CA ASP A 172 10.32 20.70 -8.85
C ASP A 172 8.97 21.40 -8.60
N ALA A 173 7.89 20.61 -8.51
CA ALA A 173 6.58 21.16 -8.21
C ALA A 173 6.48 21.66 -6.76
N ILE A 174 7.11 20.97 -5.82
CA ILE A 174 7.20 21.42 -4.41
C ILE A 174 8.03 22.69 -4.33
N LEU A 175 9.18 22.76 -5.00
CA LEU A 175 10.01 23.98 -5.00
C LEU A 175 9.23 25.19 -5.54
N ARG A 176 8.51 25.04 -6.67
CA ARG A 176 7.67 26.12 -7.21
C ARG A 176 6.53 26.52 -6.27
N LEU A 177 5.95 25.56 -5.54
CA LEU A 177 4.92 25.87 -4.54
C LEU A 177 5.53 26.65 -3.36
N ASN A 178 6.70 26.25 -2.86
CA ASN A 178 7.38 26.95 -1.80
C ASN A 178 7.70 28.41 -2.19
N GLU A 179 8.22 28.62 -3.40
CA GLU A 179 8.49 29.94 -3.95
C GLU A 179 7.20 30.78 -4.06
N SER A 180 6.11 30.19 -4.57
CA SER A 180 4.86 30.90 -4.78
C SER A 180 4.12 31.25 -3.48
N LEU A 181 4.28 30.46 -2.44
CA LEU A 181 3.65 30.64 -1.14
C LEU A 181 4.54 31.38 -0.14
N GLU A 182 5.81 31.64 -0.50
CA GLU A 182 6.85 32.16 0.42
C GLU A 182 6.95 31.35 1.72
N LYS A 183 6.67 30.04 1.62
CA LYS A 183 6.59 29.11 2.75
C LYS A 183 6.84 27.68 2.27
N ASP A 184 7.54 26.89 3.10
CA ASP A 184 7.71 25.47 2.84
C ASP A 184 6.40 24.71 2.94
N VAL A 185 6.13 23.91 1.90
CA VAL A 185 4.99 22.96 1.87
C VAL A 185 5.39 21.74 2.69
N THR A 186 4.92 21.68 3.92
CA THR A 186 5.21 20.58 4.85
C THR A 186 4.19 19.46 4.78
N GLU A 187 3.03 19.68 4.14
CA GLU A 187 1.97 18.69 3.99
C GLU A 187 1.37 18.73 2.59
N TRP A 188 1.11 17.57 2.04
CA TRP A 188 0.37 17.41 0.80
C TRP A 188 -0.71 16.34 0.95
N ARG A 189 -1.93 16.66 0.53
CA ARG A 189 -3.09 15.75 0.59
C ARG A 189 -3.41 15.21 -0.78
N LEU A 190 -3.61 13.89 -0.88
CA LEU A 190 -4.13 13.27 -2.08
C LEU A 190 -5.58 13.77 -2.32
N PRO A 191 -5.85 14.46 -3.44
CA PRO A 191 -7.12 15.14 -3.65
C PRO A 191 -8.34 14.21 -3.53
N GLY A 192 -9.32 14.63 -2.72
CA GLY A 192 -10.56 13.87 -2.50
C GLY A 192 -10.43 12.70 -1.53
N THR A 193 -9.32 12.60 -0.82
CA THR A 193 -9.08 11.55 0.19
C THR A 193 -8.64 12.15 1.52
N ALA A 194 -8.57 11.30 2.56
CA ALA A 194 -7.98 11.65 3.84
C ALA A 194 -6.46 11.33 3.89
N ILE A 195 -5.87 10.86 2.78
CA ILE A 195 -4.45 10.50 2.70
C ILE A 195 -3.61 11.76 2.60
N VAL A 196 -2.73 11.96 3.58
CA VAL A 196 -1.81 13.09 3.69
C VAL A 196 -0.38 12.55 3.78
N LEU A 197 0.52 13.13 3.01
CA LEU A 197 1.95 12.99 3.19
C LEU A 197 2.47 14.26 3.87
N SER A 198 3.29 14.11 4.88
CA SER A 198 3.91 15.20 5.62
C SER A 198 5.44 15.09 5.58
N LEU A 199 6.09 16.24 5.52
CA LEU A 199 7.53 16.32 5.67
C LEU A 199 7.91 15.83 7.06
N ASP A 200 8.88 14.92 7.13
CA ASP A 200 9.44 14.50 8.40
C ASP A 200 10.42 15.56 8.91
N ASP A 201 10.09 16.17 10.02
CA ASP A 201 10.91 17.16 10.72
C ASP A 201 11.70 16.56 11.89
N SER A 202 11.68 15.24 12.04
CA SER A 202 12.52 14.54 13.02
C SER A 202 14.01 14.81 12.73
N ASN A 203 14.84 14.78 13.77
CA ASN A 203 16.30 14.91 13.61
C ASN A 203 16.97 13.59 13.16
N ASP A 204 16.19 12.68 12.59
CA ASP A 204 16.63 11.37 12.14
C ASP A 204 17.13 11.40 10.68
N ALA A 205 17.62 10.26 10.19
CA ALA A 205 18.09 10.10 8.82
C ALA A 205 17.00 10.34 7.75
N GLN A 206 15.73 10.39 8.15
CA GLN A 206 14.57 10.64 7.31
C GLN A 206 14.17 12.12 7.26
N SER A 207 14.83 12.97 8.02
CA SER A 207 14.55 14.41 8.05
C SER A 207 14.62 15.01 6.64
N GLY A 208 13.61 15.79 6.29
CA GLY A 208 13.49 16.40 4.96
C GLY A 208 12.80 15.52 3.91
N ASN A 209 12.37 14.33 4.28
CA ASN A 209 11.61 13.42 3.42
C ASN A 209 10.10 13.44 3.74
N TYR A 210 9.29 13.04 2.78
CA TYR A 210 7.85 12.92 2.96
C TYR A 210 7.46 11.52 3.41
N LEU A 211 6.67 11.43 4.49
CA LEU A 211 6.07 10.21 5.01
C LEU A 211 4.53 10.29 4.93
N PHE A 212 3.86 9.16 4.90
CA PHE A 212 2.42 9.14 5.20
C PHE A 212 2.22 9.64 6.63
N SER A 213 1.46 10.70 6.80
CA SER A 213 1.30 11.38 8.09
C SER A 213 0.72 10.46 9.17
N ALA A 214 1.03 10.74 10.43
CA ALA A 214 0.50 9.98 11.56
C ALA A 214 -1.05 9.93 11.56
N GLY A 215 -1.70 11.04 11.18
CA GLY A 215 -3.15 11.09 11.04
C GLY A 215 -3.68 10.17 9.93
N THR A 216 -2.96 10.05 8.81
CA THR A 216 -3.31 9.07 7.76
C THR A 216 -3.18 7.65 8.30
N VAL A 217 -2.07 7.34 8.96
CA VAL A 217 -1.77 6.01 9.48
C VAL A 217 -2.78 5.57 10.54
N GLN A 218 -3.21 6.47 11.41
CA GLN A 218 -4.27 6.20 12.39
C GLN A 218 -5.64 5.93 11.74
N GLN A 219 -5.94 6.59 10.62
CA GLN A 219 -7.25 6.50 9.98
C GLN A 219 -7.34 5.40 8.92
N VAL A 220 -6.23 4.74 8.61
CA VAL A 220 -6.17 3.78 7.50
C VAL A 220 -7.11 2.59 7.71
N GLU A 221 -7.23 2.08 8.95
CA GLU A 221 -8.15 0.99 9.29
C GLU A 221 -9.60 1.37 8.96
N ARG A 222 -10.04 2.56 9.36
CA ARG A 222 -11.38 3.07 9.03
C ARG A 222 -11.57 3.25 7.52
N MET A 223 -10.58 3.83 6.83
CA MET A 223 -10.65 3.97 5.37
C MET A 223 -10.77 2.61 4.68
N TYR A 224 -10.05 1.62 5.17
CA TYR A 224 -10.11 0.25 4.66
C TYR A 224 -11.48 -0.40 4.91
N GLU A 225 -12.04 -0.24 6.11
CA GLU A 225 -13.39 -0.71 6.42
C GLU A 225 -14.44 -0.07 5.50
N GLU A 226 -14.35 1.25 5.29
CA GLU A 226 -15.25 1.97 4.39
C GLU A 226 -15.21 1.41 2.96
N ILE A 227 -14.03 1.19 2.38
CA ILE A 227 -13.93 0.63 1.02
C ILE A 227 -14.35 -0.84 0.94
N SER A 228 -14.17 -1.61 2.00
CA SER A 228 -14.55 -3.03 2.04
C SER A 228 -16.06 -3.27 1.98
N THR A 229 -16.86 -2.24 2.31
CA THR A 229 -18.33 -2.26 2.26
C THR A 229 -18.89 -1.75 0.94
N LEU A 230 -18.04 -1.21 0.06
CA LEU A 230 -18.45 -0.69 -1.24
C LEU A 230 -18.51 -1.82 -2.28
N PRO A 231 -19.45 -1.76 -3.25
CA PRO A 231 -19.62 -2.77 -4.28
C PRO A 231 -18.48 -2.79 -5.29
#